data_13a381f3ded2ee80cef764b10d245b35
#
_entry.id   13a381f3ded2ee80cef764b10d245b35
#
_cell.length_a   1.000
_cell.length_b   1.000
_cell.length_c   1.000
_cell.angle_alpha   90.00
_cell.angle_beta   90.00
_cell.angle_gamma   90.00
#
_symmetry.space_group_name_H-M   'P 1'
#
loop_
_entity.id
_entity.type
_entity.pdbx_description
1 polymer ?
#
loop_
_entity_poly.entity_id
_entity_poly.type
_entity_poly.pdbx_seq_one_letter_code
_entity_poly.pdbx_strand_id
1 'polypeptide(L)'
;AIAAAINTHSREADQIVGHVRQIMDMVGRNSAGAKETLSEATSLSGLAVNLKEISRVFKLGAAGELAMTVHKKMPDIVRDGARQMGMLLEQAIAGGQLSEADLFDDAYRPIPNTRPQKYSSRFDSLTDRIFPVLQGRLLDSNPEVVYAIGTDQNGYVPTHNKRFSQPLTGDYDKDFVGNRSKRVFDDPVGKQCGKHEMPFLIQTYRRDTGEIMHDISAPVYVNGRHWGGFRIGYRA
;
A
#
# COMPACT_ATOMS: atom_id res chain seq x y z
N ALA A 1 -29.56 -7.21 64.49
CA ALA A 1 -29.93 -6.29 63.35
C ALA A 1 -28.70 -5.83 62.52
N ILE A 2 -27.66 -5.26 63.12
CA ILE A 2 -26.48 -4.70 62.37
C ILE A 2 -25.69 -5.79 61.65
N ALA A 3 -25.41 -6.94 62.30
CA ALA A 3 -24.67 -8.05 61.70
C ALA A 3 -25.39 -8.64 60.45
N ALA A 4 -26.72 -8.69 60.46
CA ALA A 4 -27.54 -9.16 59.36
C ALA A 4 -27.46 -8.16 58.18
N ALA A 5 -27.50 -6.86 58.45
CA ALA A 5 -27.38 -5.82 57.45
C ALA A 5 -25.98 -5.85 56.76
N ILE A 6 -24.92 -6.04 57.58
CA ILE A 6 -23.54 -6.18 57.04
C ILE A 6 -23.43 -7.38 56.10
N ASN A 7 -23.99 -8.54 56.50
CA ASN A 7 -23.97 -9.73 55.64
C ASN A 7 -24.77 -9.54 54.34
N THR A 8 -25.87 -8.80 54.37
CA THR A 8 -26.64 -8.48 53.17
C THR A 8 -25.84 -7.57 52.26
N HIS A 9 -25.27 -6.49 52.78
CA HIS A 9 -24.42 -5.58 51.99
C HIS A 9 -23.19 -6.27 51.41
N SER A 10 -22.57 -7.21 52.12
CA SER A 10 -21.43 -7.99 51.59
C SER A 10 -21.87 -8.82 50.39
N ARG A 11 -23.03 -9.49 50.42
CA ARG A 11 -23.55 -10.27 49.30
C ARG A 11 -23.91 -9.38 48.09
N GLU A 12 -24.53 -8.23 48.37
CA GLU A 12 -24.85 -7.25 47.34
C GLU A 12 -23.58 -6.71 46.68
N ALA A 13 -22.54 -6.41 47.46
CA ALA A 13 -21.22 -6.00 46.91
C ALA A 13 -20.60 -7.09 46.04
N ASP A 14 -20.64 -8.36 46.45
CA ASP A 14 -20.14 -9.47 45.64
C ASP A 14 -20.91 -9.63 44.30
N GLN A 15 -22.23 -9.44 44.33
CA GLN A 15 -23.07 -9.45 43.14
C GLN A 15 -22.70 -8.29 42.18
N ILE A 16 -22.48 -7.07 42.72
CA ILE A 16 -22.05 -5.92 41.93
C ILE A 16 -20.71 -6.21 41.28
N VAL A 17 -19.73 -6.77 41.98
CA VAL A 17 -18.44 -7.17 41.43
C VAL A 17 -18.62 -8.19 40.30
N GLY A 18 -19.53 -9.15 40.45
CA GLY A 18 -19.88 -10.12 39.42
C GLY A 18 -20.43 -9.43 38.14
N HIS A 19 -21.38 -8.52 38.32
CA HIS A 19 -21.97 -7.75 37.22
C HIS A 19 -20.94 -6.86 36.52
N VAL A 20 -20.05 -6.19 37.27
CA VAL A 20 -18.98 -5.38 36.69
C VAL A 20 -18.05 -6.22 35.81
N ARG A 21 -17.67 -7.42 36.24
CA ARG A 21 -16.87 -8.35 35.43
C ARG A 21 -17.59 -8.72 34.13
N GLN A 22 -18.87 -9.06 34.20
CA GLN A 22 -19.67 -9.37 32.99
C GLN A 22 -19.76 -8.17 32.05
N ILE A 23 -19.92 -6.95 32.57
CA ILE A 23 -19.90 -5.72 31.76
C ILE A 23 -18.55 -5.53 31.11
N MET A 24 -17.44 -5.73 31.81
CA MET A 24 -16.09 -5.63 31.24
C MET A 24 -15.85 -6.63 30.09
N ASP A 25 -16.31 -7.88 30.26
CA ASP A 25 -16.24 -8.89 29.22
C ASP A 25 -17.10 -8.51 27.98
N MET A 26 -18.26 -7.94 28.22
CA MET A 26 -19.15 -7.47 27.15
C MET A 26 -18.54 -6.27 26.41
N VAL A 27 -17.94 -5.33 27.12
CA VAL A 27 -17.21 -4.19 26.54
C VAL A 27 -16.03 -4.69 25.69
N GLY A 28 -15.29 -5.68 26.20
CA GLY A 28 -14.19 -6.30 25.44
C GLY A 28 -14.67 -6.92 24.11
N ARG A 29 -15.75 -7.70 24.14
CA ARG A 29 -16.37 -8.30 22.95
C ARG A 29 -16.91 -7.24 21.99
N ASN A 30 -17.58 -6.21 22.50
CA ASN A 30 -18.09 -5.11 21.68
C ASN A 30 -16.95 -4.33 21.00
N SER A 31 -15.84 -4.11 21.71
CA SER A 31 -14.66 -3.46 21.13
C SER A 31 -14.03 -4.30 20.02
N ALA A 32 -13.94 -5.61 20.18
CA ALA A 32 -13.45 -6.51 19.13
C ALA A 32 -14.39 -6.51 17.91
N GLY A 33 -15.71 -6.64 18.13
CA GLY A 33 -16.71 -6.58 17.07
C GLY A 33 -16.73 -5.24 16.33
N ALA A 34 -16.53 -4.14 17.03
CA ALA A 34 -16.43 -2.82 16.39
C ALA A 34 -15.20 -2.69 15.49
N LYS A 35 -14.05 -3.26 15.90
CA LYS A 35 -12.84 -3.30 15.06
C LYS A 35 -13.04 -4.16 13.80
N GLU A 36 -13.67 -5.31 13.93
CA GLU A 36 -14.00 -6.18 12.79
C GLU A 36 -14.95 -5.48 11.84
N THR A 37 -16.03 -4.87 12.34
CA THR A 37 -16.96 -4.07 11.51
C THR A 37 -16.27 -2.93 10.78
N LEU A 38 -15.33 -2.23 11.44
CA LEU A 38 -14.56 -1.17 10.78
C LEU A 38 -13.67 -1.73 9.66
N SER A 39 -13.04 -2.88 9.88
CA SER A 39 -12.23 -3.57 8.85
C SER A 39 -13.08 -3.97 7.65
N GLU A 40 -14.24 -4.57 7.89
CA GLU A 40 -15.19 -4.96 6.83
C GLU A 40 -15.73 -3.74 6.07
N ALA A 41 -16.10 -2.66 6.77
CA ALA A 41 -16.55 -1.43 6.14
C ALA A 41 -15.47 -0.79 5.26
N THR A 42 -14.21 -0.84 5.70
CA THR A 42 -13.07 -0.37 4.91
C THR A 42 -12.89 -1.21 3.65
N SER A 43 -12.97 -2.54 3.78
CA SER A 43 -12.89 -3.46 2.64
C SER A 43 -14.05 -3.24 1.65
N LEU A 44 -15.27 -3.05 2.15
CA LEU A 44 -16.45 -2.77 1.34
C LEU A 44 -16.32 -1.44 0.58
N SER A 45 -15.80 -0.42 1.24
CA SER A 45 -15.50 0.88 0.60
C SER A 45 -14.51 0.73 -0.55
N GLY A 46 -13.46 -0.07 -0.37
CA GLY A 46 -12.49 -0.35 -1.42
C GLY A 46 -13.08 -1.13 -2.59
N LEU A 47 -13.90 -2.14 -2.31
CA LEU A 47 -14.62 -2.87 -3.35
C LEU A 47 -15.55 -1.96 -4.15
N ALA A 48 -16.23 -1.01 -3.51
CA ALA A 48 -17.08 -0.03 -4.17
C ALA A 48 -16.28 0.91 -5.10
N VAL A 49 -15.09 1.34 -4.68
CA VAL A 49 -14.17 2.13 -5.52
C VAL A 49 -13.73 1.32 -6.73
N ASN A 50 -13.30 0.07 -6.54
CA ASN A 50 -12.89 -0.80 -7.62
C ASN A 50 -14.04 -1.07 -8.60
N LEU A 51 -15.25 -1.31 -8.10
CA LEU A 51 -16.43 -1.52 -8.93
C LEU A 51 -16.78 -0.27 -9.76
N LYS A 52 -16.67 0.92 -9.16
CA LYS A 52 -16.88 2.18 -9.86
C LYS A 52 -15.88 2.37 -11.00
N GLU A 53 -14.61 2.07 -10.80
CA GLU A 53 -13.58 2.18 -11.84
C GLU A 53 -13.81 1.14 -12.95
N ILE A 54 -14.10 -0.13 -12.60
CA ILE A 54 -14.44 -1.17 -13.58
C ILE A 54 -15.68 -0.78 -14.38
N SER A 55 -16.72 -0.23 -13.72
CA SER A 55 -17.96 0.20 -14.39
C SER A 55 -17.75 1.30 -15.44
N ARG A 56 -16.73 2.13 -15.31
CA ARG A 56 -16.38 3.13 -16.32
C ARG A 56 -15.91 2.52 -17.64
N VAL A 57 -15.30 1.34 -17.58
CA VAL A 57 -14.80 0.62 -18.74
C VAL A 57 -15.94 0.07 -19.61
N PHE A 58 -17.07 -0.35 -19.01
CA PHE A 58 -18.23 -0.89 -19.74
C PHE A 58 -18.92 0.11 -20.68
N LYS A 59 -18.59 1.39 -20.59
CA LYS A 59 -19.19 2.43 -21.44
C LYS A 59 -18.48 2.60 -22.79
N LEU A 60 -17.48 1.81 -23.11
CA LEU A 60 -16.54 2.04 -24.20
C LEU A 60 -16.72 1.10 -25.43
N GLY A 61 -17.78 0.30 -25.53
CA GLY A 61 -18.04 -0.60 -26.67
C GLY A 61 -16.93 -1.64 -26.90
N ALA A 62 -16.56 -1.89 -28.16
CA ALA A 62 -15.51 -2.89 -28.51
C ALA A 62 -14.15 -2.59 -27.87
N ALA A 63 -13.77 -1.33 -27.69
CA ALA A 63 -12.58 -0.96 -26.92
C ALA A 63 -12.69 -1.38 -25.45
N GLY A 64 -13.90 -1.46 -24.92
CA GLY A 64 -14.16 -1.92 -23.56
C GLY A 64 -13.88 -3.41 -23.35
N GLU A 65 -14.05 -4.26 -24.36
CA GLU A 65 -13.78 -5.70 -24.23
C GLU A 65 -12.26 -5.95 -24.05
N LEU A 66 -11.44 -5.25 -24.84
CA LEU A 66 -9.98 -5.33 -24.71
C LEU A 66 -9.54 -4.78 -23.33
N ALA A 67 -10.04 -3.63 -22.94
CA ALA A 67 -9.78 -3.02 -21.64
C ALA A 67 -10.18 -3.96 -20.50
N MET A 68 -11.34 -4.64 -20.58
CA MET A 68 -11.79 -5.64 -19.60
C MET A 68 -10.83 -6.82 -19.49
N THR A 69 -10.25 -7.29 -20.59
CA THR A 69 -9.28 -8.38 -20.58
C THR A 69 -8.02 -7.96 -19.81
N VAL A 70 -7.54 -6.73 -20.03
CA VAL A 70 -6.42 -6.17 -19.28
C VAL A 70 -6.77 -6.01 -17.80
N HIS A 71 -7.91 -5.39 -17.48
CA HIS A 71 -8.34 -5.18 -16.10
C HIS A 71 -8.52 -6.49 -15.31
N LYS A 72 -8.99 -7.57 -15.94
CA LYS A 72 -9.19 -8.87 -15.27
C LYS A 72 -7.90 -9.51 -14.79
N LYS A 73 -6.79 -9.34 -15.50
CA LYS A 73 -5.50 -9.97 -15.13
C LYS A 73 -4.67 -9.12 -14.15
N MET A 74 -4.87 -7.80 -14.11
CA MET A 74 -4.04 -6.90 -13.31
C MET A 74 -4.10 -7.16 -11.79
N PRO A 75 -5.26 -7.51 -11.19
CA PRO A 75 -5.32 -7.86 -9.77
C PRO A 75 -4.41 -9.03 -9.38
N ASP A 76 -4.31 -10.05 -10.20
CA ASP A 76 -3.44 -11.21 -9.93
C ASP A 76 -1.97 -10.83 -10.08
N ILE A 77 -1.63 -10.07 -11.12
CA ILE A 77 -0.26 -9.60 -11.38
C ILE A 77 0.23 -8.72 -10.24
N VAL A 78 -0.59 -7.77 -9.79
CA VAL A 78 -0.16 -6.83 -8.73
C VAL A 78 -0.02 -7.53 -7.38
N ARG A 79 -0.93 -8.45 -7.04
CA ARG A 79 -0.84 -9.23 -5.79
C ARG A 79 0.37 -10.15 -5.78
N ASP A 80 0.65 -10.80 -6.91
CA ASP A 80 1.85 -11.64 -7.03
C ASP A 80 3.13 -10.81 -6.96
N GLY A 81 3.17 -9.65 -7.61
CA GLY A 81 4.27 -8.69 -7.52
C GLY A 81 4.51 -8.19 -6.10
N ALA A 82 3.43 -7.85 -5.37
CA ALA A 82 3.52 -7.44 -3.97
C ALA A 82 4.07 -8.55 -3.08
N ARG A 83 3.57 -9.79 -3.23
CA ARG A 83 4.06 -10.96 -2.50
C ARG A 83 5.55 -11.21 -2.78
N GLN A 84 5.95 -11.20 -4.05
CA GLN A 84 7.36 -11.39 -4.43
C GLN A 84 8.26 -10.29 -3.88
N MET A 85 7.81 -9.04 -3.88
CA MET A 85 8.56 -7.92 -3.30
C MET A 85 8.74 -8.09 -1.79
N GLY A 86 7.70 -8.48 -1.07
CA GLY A 86 7.78 -8.81 0.36
C GLY A 86 8.81 -9.91 0.63
N MET A 87 8.76 -11.01 -0.12
CA MET A 87 9.72 -12.11 0.00
C MET A 87 11.16 -11.68 -0.27
N LEU A 88 11.40 -10.80 -1.25
CA LEU A 88 12.75 -10.27 -1.52
C LEU A 88 13.28 -9.46 -0.34
N LEU A 89 12.43 -8.64 0.28
CA LEU A 89 12.79 -7.85 1.46
C LEU A 89 13.03 -8.73 2.68
N GLU A 90 12.18 -9.74 2.92
CA GLU A 90 12.36 -10.73 4.00
C GLU A 90 13.66 -11.52 3.86
N GLN A 91 13.97 -11.97 2.64
CA GLN A 91 15.23 -12.66 2.35
C GLN A 91 16.45 -11.77 2.60
N ALA A 92 16.35 -10.49 2.25
CA ALA A 92 17.43 -9.53 2.49
C ALA A 92 17.66 -9.28 4.00
N ILE A 93 16.58 -9.20 4.79
CA ILE A 93 16.67 -9.07 6.25
C ILE A 93 17.26 -10.35 6.85
N ALA A 94 16.75 -11.51 6.48
CA ALA A 94 17.26 -12.80 6.97
C ALA A 94 18.75 -13.02 6.61
N GLY A 95 19.16 -12.51 5.44
CA GLY A 95 20.56 -12.53 4.99
C GLY A 95 21.44 -11.43 5.60
N GLY A 96 20.94 -10.62 6.53
CA GLY A 96 21.71 -9.54 7.19
C GLY A 96 22.09 -8.37 6.28
N GLN A 97 21.44 -8.22 5.12
CA GLN A 97 21.74 -7.14 4.18
C GLN A 97 21.11 -5.80 4.58
N LEU A 98 20.06 -5.85 5.39
CA LEU A 98 19.35 -4.71 5.95
C LEU A 98 18.70 -5.13 7.26
N SER A 99 18.63 -4.24 8.24
CA SER A 99 17.83 -4.49 9.44
C SER A 99 16.34 -4.16 9.15
N GLU A 100 15.43 -4.83 9.87
CA GLU A 100 14.01 -4.49 9.77
C GLU A 100 13.76 -3.03 10.21
N ALA A 101 14.45 -2.55 11.22
CA ALA A 101 14.37 -1.16 11.67
C ALA A 101 14.75 -0.16 10.57
N ASP A 102 15.79 -0.47 9.76
CA ASP A 102 16.19 0.38 8.65
C ASP A 102 15.22 0.31 7.46
N LEU A 103 14.56 -0.85 7.24
CA LEU A 103 13.52 -0.97 6.20
C LEU A 103 12.29 -0.14 6.51
N PHE A 104 11.94 0.00 7.78
CA PHE A 104 10.77 0.76 8.25
C PHE A 104 11.12 2.18 8.75
N ASP A 105 12.35 2.65 8.47
CA ASP A 105 12.77 4.02 8.79
C ASP A 105 12.16 5.00 7.78
N ASP A 106 11.38 5.96 8.26
CA ASP A 106 10.71 6.99 7.48
C ASP A 106 11.40 8.37 7.55
N ALA A 107 12.60 8.41 8.14
CA ALA A 107 13.40 9.61 8.22
C ALA A 107 14.19 9.86 6.92
N TYR A 108 13.48 10.31 5.87
CA TYR A 108 14.11 10.61 4.58
C TYR A 108 15.01 11.83 4.66
N ARG A 109 16.19 11.73 4.03
CA ARG A 109 17.16 12.81 3.94
C ARG A 109 17.06 13.47 2.57
N PRO A 110 16.82 14.80 2.49
CA PRO A 110 16.82 15.51 1.21
C PRO A 110 18.16 15.36 0.50
N ILE A 111 18.13 15.05 -0.80
CA ILE A 111 19.34 15.06 -1.65
C ILE A 111 19.53 16.49 -2.16
N PRO A 112 20.64 17.16 -1.83
CA PRO A 112 20.86 18.55 -2.22
C PRO A 112 20.87 18.72 -3.76
N ASN A 113 20.47 19.90 -4.20
CA ASN A 113 20.53 20.32 -5.61
C ASN A 113 19.73 19.41 -6.57
N THR A 114 18.65 18.76 -6.10
CA THR A 114 17.75 17.99 -6.95
C THR A 114 16.42 18.72 -7.17
N ARG A 115 15.99 18.78 -8.42
CA ARG A 115 14.68 19.30 -8.83
C ARG A 115 14.07 18.36 -9.88
N PRO A 116 12.90 17.74 -9.63
CA PRO A 116 12.13 17.79 -8.38
C PRO A 116 12.94 17.23 -7.18
N GLN A 117 12.56 17.64 -5.97
CA GLN A 117 13.25 17.24 -4.74
C GLN A 117 13.28 15.72 -4.62
N LYS A 118 14.47 15.19 -4.38
CA LYS A 118 14.72 13.78 -4.11
C LYS A 118 15.16 13.56 -2.68
N TYR A 119 15.00 12.35 -2.24
CA TYR A 119 15.34 11.94 -0.88
C TYR A 119 16.18 10.67 -0.91
N SER A 120 16.84 10.38 0.19
CA SER A 120 17.48 9.09 0.44
C SER A 120 16.93 8.46 1.72
N SER A 121 16.81 7.13 1.72
CA SER A 121 16.41 6.32 2.86
C SER A 121 17.54 5.34 3.22
N ARG A 122 17.41 4.65 4.35
CA ARG A 122 18.36 3.62 4.76
C ARG A 122 18.30 2.35 3.92
N PHE A 123 17.17 2.12 3.24
CA PHE A 123 16.95 0.92 2.42
C PHE A 123 17.22 1.13 0.91
N ASP A 124 17.61 2.32 0.49
CA ASP A 124 17.83 2.64 -0.92
C ASP A 124 18.84 1.75 -1.63
N SER A 125 20.01 1.53 -1.00
CA SER A 125 21.05 0.72 -1.60
C SER A 125 20.64 -0.74 -1.81
N LEU A 126 19.78 -1.25 -0.95
CA LEU A 126 19.19 -2.58 -1.11
C LEU A 126 18.18 -2.59 -2.25
N THR A 127 17.20 -1.69 -2.22
CA THR A 127 16.12 -1.67 -3.22
C THR A 127 16.63 -1.40 -4.62
N ASP A 128 17.66 -0.55 -4.78
CA ASP A 128 18.31 -0.30 -6.07
C ASP A 128 18.97 -1.57 -6.66
N ARG A 129 19.33 -2.52 -5.82
CA ARG A 129 19.93 -3.79 -6.23
C ARG A 129 18.89 -4.87 -6.52
N ILE A 130 17.84 -4.99 -5.68
CA ILE A 130 16.92 -6.15 -5.75
C ILE A 130 15.62 -5.86 -6.52
N PHE A 131 15.08 -4.63 -6.50
CA PHE A 131 13.81 -4.32 -7.15
C PHE A 131 13.85 -4.35 -8.68
N PRO A 132 14.94 -3.90 -9.37
CA PRO A 132 14.96 -3.84 -10.84
C PRO A 132 14.68 -5.17 -11.52
N VAL A 133 15.08 -6.30 -10.95
CA VAL A 133 14.87 -7.63 -11.53
C VAL A 133 13.37 -7.98 -11.57
N LEU A 134 12.66 -7.80 -10.45
CA LEU A 134 11.22 -8.04 -10.37
C LEU A 134 10.46 -7.06 -11.25
N GLN A 135 10.77 -5.78 -11.14
CA GLN A 135 10.12 -4.70 -11.87
C GLN A 135 10.31 -4.83 -13.39
N GLY A 136 11.51 -5.16 -13.84
CA GLY A 136 11.84 -5.36 -15.27
C GLY A 136 11.07 -6.54 -15.86
N ARG A 137 11.11 -7.70 -15.18
CA ARG A 137 10.41 -8.90 -15.63
C ARG A 137 8.89 -8.65 -15.82
N LEU A 138 8.27 -7.89 -14.92
CA LEU A 138 6.85 -7.57 -15.03
C LEU A 138 6.54 -6.68 -16.25
N LEU A 139 7.40 -5.73 -16.56
CA LEU A 139 7.26 -4.90 -17.76
C LEU A 139 7.43 -5.73 -19.04
N ASP A 140 8.44 -6.59 -19.08
CA ASP A 140 8.77 -7.40 -20.25
C ASP A 140 7.65 -8.43 -20.55
N SER A 141 6.99 -8.94 -19.51
CA SER A 141 5.93 -9.93 -19.63
C SER A 141 4.53 -9.34 -19.88
N ASN A 142 4.36 -8.02 -19.75
CA ASN A 142 3.06 -7.36 -19.85
C ASN A 142 3.18 -6.03 -20.62
N PRO A 143 2.99 -6.06 -21.95
CA PRO A 143 3.18 -4.88 -22.82
C PRO A 143 2.31 -3.67 -22.47
N GLU A 144 1.14 -3.89 -21.88
CA GLU A 144 0.24 -2.84 -21.41
C GLU A 144 0.75 -2.14 -20.14
N VAL A 145 1.69 -2.74 -19.42
CA VAL A 145 2.26 -2.16 -18.20
C VAL A 145 3.24 -1.05 -18.56
N VAL A 146 2.98 0.13 -18.03
CA VAL A 146 3.83 1.32 -18.22
C VAL A 146 4.90 1.38 -17.13
N TYR A 147 4.58 1.03 -15.90
CA TYR A 147 5.53 0.90 -14.80
C TYR A 147 5.07 -0.12 -13.77
N ALA A 148 6.03 -0.69 -13.05
CA ALA A 148 5.82 -1.58 -11.92
C ALA A 148 6.85 -1.22 -10.83
N ILE A 149 6.41 -0.76 -9.65
CA ILE A 149 7.30 -0.21 -8.62
C ILE A 149 6.81 -0.55 -7.21
N GLY A 150 7.73 -0.54 -6.25
CA GLY A 150 7.42 -0.53 -4.84
C GLY A 150 7.40 0.90 -4.28
N THR A 151 6.51 1.17 -3.37
CA THR A 151 6.45 2.40 -2.58
C THR A 151 6.23 2.04 -1.11
N ASP A 152 6.81 2.78 -0.21
CA ASP A 152 6.50 2.62 1.20
C ASP A 152 5.16 3.26 1.58
N GLN A 153 4.78 3.19 2.86
CA GLN A 153 3.51 3.74 3.36
C GLN A 153 3.38 5.26 3.18
N ASN A 154 4.48 5.98 3.03
CA ASN A 154 4.49 7.43 2.88
C ASN A 154 4.51 7.88 1.41
N GLY A 155 4.46 6.93 0.46
CA GLY A 155 4.53 7.23 -0.96
C GLY A 155 5.95 7.45 -1.46
N TYR A 156 6.97 7.09 -0.69
CA TYR A 156 8.35 7.14 -1.13
C TYR A 156 8.66 6.00 -2.08
N VAL A 157 9.13 6.33 -3.27
CA VAL A 157 9.55 5.39 -4.32
C VAL A 157 11.08 5.32 -4.33
N PRO A 158 11.68 4.33 -3.67
CA PRO A 158 13.15 4.22 -3.59
C PRO A 158 13.76 3.94 -4.96
N THR A 159 13.15 3.04 -5.73
CA THR A 159 13.68 2.59 -7.02
C THR A 159 12.54 2.50 -8.04
N HIS A 160 12.67 3.22 -9.14
CA HIS A 160 11.73 3.16 -10.24
C HIS A 160 12.28 2.29 -11.39
N ASN A 161 11.43 1.93 -12.37
CA ASN A 161 11.87 1.24 -13.58
C ASN A 161 12.95 2.06 -14.31
N LYS A 162 13.91 1.38 -14.96
CA LYS A 162 15.06 1.99 -15.61
C LYS A 162 14.70 3.15 -16.55
N ARG A 163 13.61 3.05 -17.32
CA ARG A 163 13.14 4.11 -18.21
C ARG A 163 12.70 5.41 -17.50
N PHE A 164 12.38 5.32 -16.22
CA PHE A 164 12.03 6.45 -15.36
C PHE A 164 13.07 6.71 -14.27
N SER A 165 14.29 6.24 -14.47
CA SER A 165 15.45 6.42 -13.59
C SER A 165 16.66 6.91 -14.38
N GLN A 166 16.41 7.75 -15.41
CA GLN A 166 17.46 8.31 -16.25
C GLN A 166 18.36 9.26 -15.44
N PRO A 167 19.63 9.44 -15.81
CA PRO A 167 20.48 10.43 -15.17
C PRO A 167 19.82 11.82 -15.19
N LEU A 168 20.04 12.60 -14.12
CA LEU A 168 19.59 13.98 -14.07
C LEU A 168 20.33 14.82 -15.11
N THR A 169 19.55 15.63 -15.84
CA THR A 169 20.06 16.50 -16.91
C THR A 169 20.26 17.95 -16.45
N GLY A 170 19.64 18.32 -15.30
CA GLY A 170 19.54 19.70 -14.84
C GLY A 170 18.35 20.48 -15.43
N ASP A 171 17.66 19.90 -16.41
CA ASP A 171 16.43 20.43 -16.99
C ASP A 171 15.24 19.87 -16.20
N TYR A 172 14.46 20.76 -15.57
CA TYR A 172 13.37 20.36 -14.68
C TYR A 172 12.33 19.47 -15.37
N ASP A 173 11.89 19.83 -16.57
CA ASP A 173 10.81 19.12 -17.28
C ASP A 173 11.26 17.73 -17.72
N LYS A 174 12.49 17.61 -18.20
CA LYS A 174 13.09 16.31 -18.55
C LYS A 174 13.28 15.45 -17.31
N ASP A 175 13.82 16.01 -16.25
CA ASP A 175 14.10 15.29 -15.00
C ASP A 175 12.81 14.92 -14.26
N PHE A 176 11.76 15.75 -14.33
CA PHE A 176 10.46 15.48 -13.77
C PHE A 176 9.81 14.23 -14.35
N VAL A 177 9.91 14.04 -15.66
CA VAL A 177 9.37 12.89 -16.40
C VAL A 177 10.33 11.70 -16.41
N GLY A 178 11.61 11.95 -16.63
CA GLY A 178 12.62 10.93 -16.88
C GLY A 178 13.25 10.31 -15.64
N ASN A 179 13.18 10.98 -14.49
CA ASN A 179 13.75 10.47 -13.25
C ASN A 179 12.79 10.58 -12.06
N ARG A 180 12.13 9.46 -11.76
CA ARG A 180 11.09 9.35 -10.73
C ARG A 180 11.52 8.56 -9.50
N SER A 181 12.73 7.97 -9.47
CA SER A 181 13.31 7.33 -8.29
C SER A 181 13.63 8.34 -7.19
N LYS A 182 13.64 7.88 -5.94
CA LYS A 182 14.01 8.68 -4.77
C LYS A 182 13.07 9.88 -4.55
N ARG A 183 11.79 9.73 -4.91
CA ARG A 183 10.77 10.77 -4.74
C ARG A 183 9.66 10.30 -3.83
N VAL A 184 9.05 11.24 -3.12
CA VAL A 184 7.80 11.04 -2.38
C VAL A 184 6.66 11.47 -3.29
N PHE A 185 5.71 10.58 -3.53
CA PHE A 185 4.46 10.84 -4.25
C PHE A 185 3.36 11.07 -3.23
N ASP A 186 3.19 12.32 -2.85
CA ASP A 186 2.27 12.75 -1.80
C ASP A 186 0.89 13.19 -2.30
N ASP A 187 0.65 13.03 -3.63
CA ASP A 187 -0.67 13.18 -4.21
C ASP A 187 -1.64 12.07 -3.71
N PRO A 188 -2.97 12.27 -3.87
CA PRO A 188 -3.96 11.32 -3.35
C PRO A 188 -3.76 9.88 -3.86
N VAL A 189 -3.36 9.70 -5.15
CA VAL A 189 -3.14 8.38 -5.74
C VAL A 189 -1.90 7.73 -5.13
N GLY A 190 -0.79 8.46 -5.07
CA GLY A 190 0.47 7.97 -4.52
C GLY A 190 0.37 7.58 -3.05
N LYS A 191 -0.27 8.44 -2.23
CA LYS A 191 -0.48 8.15 -0.80
C LYS A 191 -1.34 6.92 -0.57
N GLN A 192 -2.43 6.76 -1.32
CA GLN A 192 -3.30 5.61 -1.15
C GLN A 192 -2.62 4.30 -1.54
N CYS A 193 -1.80 4.30 -2.60
CA CYS A 193 -1.07 3.11 -3.02
C CYS A 193 -0.20 2.51 -1.92
N GLY A 194 0.45 3.33 -1.10
CA GLY A 194 1.33 2.88 -0.02
C GLY A 194 0.60 2.52 1.28
N LYS A 195 -0.63 3.03 1.48
CA LYS A 195 -1.31 2.96 2.79
C LYS A 195 -2.43 1.94 2.88
N HIS A 196 -3.06 1.58 1.73
CA HIS A 196 -4.20 0.67 1.80
C HIS A 196 -3.76 -0.76 2.11
N GLU A 197 -4.62 -1.49 2.80
CA GLU A 197 -4.44 -2.91 3.11
C GLU A 197 -5.50 -3.79 2.43
N MET A 198 -6.24 -3.23 1.46
CA MET A 198 -7.16 -3.99 0.62
C MET A 198 -6.40 -5.01 -0.24
N PRO A 199 -7.02 -6.12 -0.66
CA PRO A 199 -6.38 -7.09 -1.56
C PRO A 199 -5.78 -6.45 -2.81
N PHE A 200 -6.41 -5.43 -3.34
CA PHE A 200 -5.90 -4.50 -4.37
C PHE A 200 -6.76 -3.23 -4.40
N LEU A 201 -6.18 -2.14 -4.91
CA LEU A 201 -6.86 -0.87 -5.15
C LEU A 201 -6.62 -0.44 -6.59
N ILE A 202 -7.71 -0.15 -7.33
CA ILE A 202 -7.63 0.44 -8.67
C ILE A 202 -7.94 1.93 -8.57
N GLN A 203 -7.11 2.75 -9.20
CA GLN A 203 -7.28 4.19 -9.32
C GLN A 203 -7.10 4.60 -10.77
N THR A 204 -7.95 5.49 -11.27
CA THR A 204 -7.85 6.01 -12.63
C THR A 204 -7.56 7.48 -12.59
N TYR A 205 -6.53 7.92 -13.27
CA TYR A 205 -6.15 9.33 -13.31
C TYR A 205 -5.74 9.75 -14.72
N ARG A 206 -5.81 11.05 -14.97
CA ARG A 206 -5.32 11.63 -16.21
C ARG A 206 -3.91 12.16 -15.99
N ARG A 207 -2.98 11.75 -16.84
CA ARG A 207 -1.61 12.27 -16.85
C ARG A 207 -1.57 13.72 -17.37
N ASP A 208 -0.46 14.40 -17.09
CA ASP A 208 -0.19 15.75 -17.63
C ASP A 208 -0.24 15.78 -19.16
N THR A 209 0.06 14.66 -19.81
CA THR A 209 -0.08 14.45 -21.26
C THR A 209 -1.52 14.32 -21.77
N GLY A 210 -2.50 14.31 -20.87
CA GLY A 210 -3.91 14.07 -21.19
C GLY A 210 -4.29 12.58 -21.31
N GLU A 211 -3.33 11.66 -21.25
CA GLU A 211 -3.54 10.22 -21.32
C GLU A 211 -4.22 9.69 -20.04
N ILE A 212 -5.22 8.82 -20.21
CA ILE A 212 -5.84 8.11 -19.10
C ILE A 212 -4.93 6.93 -18.72
N MET A 213 -4.57 6.87 -17.44
CA MET A 213 -3.80 5.79 -16.86
C MET A 213 -4.59 5.12 -15.74
N HIS A 214 -4.51 3.81 -15.71
CA HIS A 214 -4.96 3.03 -14.58
C HIS A 214 -3.75 2.69 -13.71
N ASP A 215 -3.92 2.84 -12.41
CA ASP A 215 -2.97 2.47 -11.39
C ASP A 215 -3.62 1.40 -10.51
N ILE A 216 -2.98 0.27 -10.36
CA ILE A 216 -3.41 -0.77 -9.45
C ILE A 216 -2.31 -1.03 -8.44
N SER A 217 -2.66 -1.15 -7.18
CA SER A 217 -1.72 -1.45 -6.11
C SER A 217 -2.21 -2.57 -5.20
N ALA A 218 -1.27 -3.27 -4.59
CA ALA A 218 -1.51 -4.27 -3.56
C ALA A 218 -0.52 -4.09 -2.41
N PRO A 219 -0.93 -4.37 -1.16
CA PRO A 219 -0.08 -4.17 0.00
C PRO A 219 1.11 -5.13 0.00
N VAL A 220 2.26 -4.62 0.39
CA VAL A 220 3.50 -5.38 0.61
C VAL A 220 3.70 -5.58 2.09
N TYR A 221 3.73 -6.84 2.52
CA TYR A 221 4.02 -7.21 3.89
C TYR A 221 5.44 -7.77 4.00
N VAL A 222 6.11 -7.47 5.10
CA VAL A 222 7.43 -7.97 5.46
C VAL A 222 7.39 -8.44 6.91
N ASN A 223 7.61 -9.70 7.16
CA ASN A 223 7.48 -10.35 8.48
C ASN A 223 6.11 -10.07 9.13
N GLY A 224 5.04 -10.07 8.32
CA GLY A 224 3.67 -9.78 8.78
C GLY A 224 3.37 -8.31 9.04
N ARG A 225 4.33 -7.40 8.85
CA ARG A 225 4.14 -5.96 9.02
C ARG A 225 3.97 -5.29 7.67
N HIS A 226 2.97 -4.44 7.52
CA HIS A 226 2.71 -3.68 6.28
C HIS A 226 3.83 -2.67 6.04
N TRP A 227 4.60 -2.85 4.96
CA TRP A 227 5.70 -1.95 4.56
C TRP A 227 5.23 -0.83 3.65
N GLY A 228 4.32 -1.12 2.75
CA GLY A 228 3.85 -0.18 1.74
C GLY A 228 3.06 -0.89 0.66
N GLY A 229 3.16 -0.43 -0.60
CA GLY A 229 2.44 -0.99 -1.73
C GLY A 229 3.34 -1.33 -2.92
N PHE A 230 3.00 -2.41 -3.62
CA PHE A 230 3.46 -2.63 -4.99
C PHE A 230 2.41 -2.07 -5.93
N ARG A 231 2.81 -1.20 -6.85
CA ARG A 231 1.89 -0.53 -7.77
C ARG A 231 2.30 -0.71 -9.22
N ILE A 232 1.29 -0.85 -10.07
CA ILE A 232 1.43 -1.00 -11.52
C ILE A 232 0.61 0.08 -12.20
N GLY A 233 1.25 0.88 -13.05
CA GLY A 233 0.55 1.76 -13.97
C GLY A 233 0.42 1.08 -15.33
N TYR A 234 -0.79 1.04 -15.88
CA TYR A 234 -1.07 0.35 -17.14
C TYR A 234 -2.08 1.10 -18.01
N ARG A 235 -2.12 0.73 -19.29
CA ARG A 235 -3.11 1.15 -20.27
C ARG A 235 -4.10 0.04 -20.51
N ALA A 236 -5.37 0.40 -20.67
CA ALA A 236 -6.44 -0.53 -21.00
C ALA A 236 -7.41 0.07 -22.03
#